data_b458771554578829373b00d85e0609e1
#
_entry.id   b458771554578829373b00d85e0609e1
#
_cell.length_a   1.000
_cell.length_b   1.000
_cell.length_c   1.000
_cell.angle_alpha   90.00
_cell.angle_beta   90.00
_cell.angle_gamma   90.00
#
_symmetry.space_group_name_H-M   'P 1'
#
loop_
_entity.id
_entity.type
_entity.pdbx_description
1 polymer ?
#
loop_
_entity_poly.entity_id
_entity_poly.type
_entity_poly.pdbx_seq_one_letter_code
_entity_poly.pdbx_strand_id
1 'polypeptide(L)'
;MMKKVTALLMVFAMAACGAAPAEPVQEPSAQPAADAPAAEAAEPTPASPIDTLTVGTTASIETAVFGEYNFDMLASGVSELPLVYQDTKGEYHPLLAAYSTEDAATWTYTIQDGMTWSDGEPVTAEDILFTLQYDQANGSANFEAQTAEDGKVTEAKYTGCTISDDMMSISLTLASPNVRELSNMTSFRVMPKHVYEGKDTVTDEEARITCGPYVLESFNKEAGTITFVVNEKYPRQPNVEKIVYQLFGNEDTMYLALQQGDIDMVWAYSTGVAGTYQDVLAGDANVSLINVAAANAPAVLAFNNAKGLFTN
;
A
#
# COMPACT_ATOMS: atom_id res chain seq x y z
N MET A 1 -41.69 0.85 -39.08
CA MET A 1 -42.34 0.22 -37.94
C MET A 1 -41.64 0.66 -36.64
N MET A 2 -42.19 1.68 -36.00
CA MET A 2 -41.69 2.24 -34.74
C MET A 2 -42.31 1.49 -33.58
N LYS A 3 -41.50 0.85 -32.71
CA LYS A 3 -41.94 0.33 -31.42
C LYS A 3 -41.72 1.39 -30.35
N LYS A 4 -42.84 1.89 -29.81
CA LYS A 4 -42.89 2.79 -28.65
C LYS A 4 -42.57 1.97 -27.39
N VAL A 5 -41.58 2.41 -26.61
CA VAL A 5 -41.33 1.94 -25.25
C VAL A 5 -41.92 2.94 -24.28
N THR A 6 -42.89 2.49 -23.52
CA THR A 6 -43.64 3.28 -22.52
C THR A 6 -42.80 3.31 -21.22
N ALA A 7 -42.37 4.49 -20.80
CA ALA A 7 -41.72 4.71 -19.51
C ALA A 7 -42.81 4.83 -18.42
N LEU A 8 -42.75 3.99 -17.40
CA LEU A 8 -43.59 4.04 -16.21
C LEU A 8 -42.96 4.98 -15.17
N LEU A 9 -43.60 6.11 -14.97
CA LEU A 9 -43.21 7.10 -13.93
C LEU A 9 -43.88 6.65 -12.62
N MET A 10 -43.08 6.26 -11.60
CA MET A 10 -43.58 6.13 -10.23
C MET A 10 -43.37 7.46 -9.49
N VAL A 11 -44.48 8.13 -9.19
CA VAL A 11 -44.53 9.30 -8.31
C VAL A 11 -44.66 8.80 -6.88
N PHE A 12 -43.65 9.09 -6.03
CA PHE A 12 -43.76 8.94 -4.58
C PHE A 12 -44.31 10.22 -3.98
N ALA A 13 -45.52 10.15 -3.42
CA ALA A 13 -46.12 11.22 -2.64
C ALA A 13 -45.48 11.27 -1.25
N MET A 14 -44.90 12.39 -0.89
CA MET A 14 -44.52 12.67 0.48
C MET A 14 -45.72 13.15 1.27
N ALA A 15 -46.13 12.35 2.26
CA ALA A 15 -47.09 12.78 3.27
C ALA A 15 -46.33 13.54 4.39
N ALA A 16 -46.66 14.80 4.57
CA ALA A 16 -46.21 15.60 5.69
C ALA A 16 -46.99 15.21 6.95
N CYS A 17 -46.31 14.70 7.98
CA CYS A 17 -46.84 14.57 9.34
C CYS A 17 -46.25 15.64 10.24
N GLY A 18 -47.13 16.41 10.88
CA GLY A 18 -46.81 17.54 11.74
C GLY A 18 -46.09 17.12 13.00
N ALA A 19 -45.23 18.02 13.44
CA ALA A 19 -44.44 17.91 14.66
C ALA A 19 -45.30 18.26 15.89
N ALA A 20 -45.34 17.36 16.87
CA ALA A 20 -45.73 17.66 18.26
C ALA A 20 -44.46 18.03 19.06
N PRO A 21 -44.54 18.95 20.06
CA PRO A 21 -43.35 19.38 20.80
C PRO A 21 -42.83 18.26 21.70
N ALA A 22 -41.52 18.01 21.63
CA ALA A 22 -40.83 17.06 22.49
C ALA A 22 -40.61 17.59 23.88
N GLU A 23 -40.95 16.80 24.89
CA GLU A 23 -40.57 16.98 26.28
C GLU A 23 -39.04 16.80 26.46
N PRO A 24 -38.39 17.48 27.43
CA PRO A 24 -36.94 17.36 27.62
C PRO A 24 -36.57 15.98 28.18
N VAL A 25 -35.78 15.26 27.43
CA VAL A 25 -35.17 13.99 27.84
C VAL A 25 -34.04 14.32 28.84
N GLN A 26 -34.15 13.82 30.08
CA GLN A 26 -33.08 13.81 31.05
C GLN A 26 -31.90 12.96 30.55
N GLU A 27 -30.71 13.54 30.49
CA GLU A 27 -29.47 12.82 30.30
C GLU A 27 -29.25 11.80 31.44
N PRO A 28 -28.95 10.51 31.10
CA PRO A 28 -28.50 9.59 32.14
C PRO A 28 -27.07 9.96 32.56
N SER A 29 -26.89 10.28 33.84
CA SER A 29 -25.57 10.47 34.43
C SER A 29 -24.75 9.20 34.27
N ALA A 30 -23.63 9.29 33.55
CA ALA A 30 -22.65 8.22 33.45
C ALA A 30 -21.98 8.01 34.82
N GLN A 31 -22.27 6.90 35.46
CA GLN A 31 -21.51 6.39 36.59
C GLN A 31 -20.18 5.84 36.06
N PRO A 32 -19.02 6.15 36.67
CA PRO A 32 -17.75 5.58 36.24
C PRO A 32 -17.79 4.06 36.39
N ALA A 33 -17.57 3.33 35.28
CA ALA A 33 -17.37 1.91 35.33
C ALA A 33 -16.05 1.64 36.09
N ALA A 34 -16.14 0.79 37.11
CA ALA A 34 -14.99 0.31 37.86
C ALA A 34 -14.00 -0.37 36.91
N ASP A 35 -12.73 -0.06 37.08
CA ASP A 35 -11.59 -0.70 36.41
C ASP A 35 -11.69 -2.24 36.55
N ALA A 36 -12.04 -2.90 35.46
CA ALA A 36 -11.74 -4.31 35.29
C ALA A 36 -10.24 -4.41 34.94
N PRO A 37 -9.46 -5.27 35.59
CA PRO A 37 -8.07 -5.44 35.23
C PRO A 37 -7.97 -5.83 33.76
N ALA A 38 -7.18 -5.06 32.98
CA ALA A 38 -6.85 -5.40 31.62
C ALA A 38 -6.25 -6.83 31.64
N ALA A 39 -6.91 -7.76 30.96
CA ALA A 39 -6.33 -9.07 30.71
C ALA A 39 -5.02 -8.82 29.97
N GLU A 40 -3.92 -9.19 30.61
CA GLU A 40 -2.58 -9.20 30.02
C GLU A 40 -2.68 -10.05 28.76
N ALA A 41 -2.55 -9.42 27.58
CA ALA A 41 -2.58 -10.13 26.31
C ALA A 41 -1.42 -11.12 26.35
N ALA A 42 -1.72 -12.42 26.35
CA ALA A 42 -0.72 -13.45 26.28
C ALA A 42 0.19 -13.15 25.06
N GLU A 43 1.50 -13.11 25.29
CA GLU A 43 2.45 -12.96 24.19
C GLU A 43 2.15 -14.06 23.16
N PRO A 44 2.05 -13.74 21.87
CA PRO A 44 1.74 -14.74 20.86
C PRO A 44 2.85 -15.81 20.91
N THR A 45 2.46 -17.04 21.11
CA THR A 45 3.38 -18.19 21.00
C THR A 45 4.06 -18.09 19.64
N PRO A 46 5.41 -18.15 19.56
CA PRO A 46 6.08 -18.11 18.27
C PRO A 46 5.49 -19.18 17.35
N ALA A 47 4.95 -18.74 16.20
CA ALA A 47 4.46 -19.67 15.20
C ALA A 47 5.63 -20.52 14.70
N SER A 48 5.38 -21.81 14.42
CA SER A 48 6.41 -22.65 13.80
C SER A 48 6.81 -22.04 12.46
N PRO A 49 8.10 -22.04 12.10
CA PRO A 49 8.55 -21.55 10.80
C PRO A 49 7.79 -22.24 9.66
N ILE A 50 7.42 -21.46 8.66
CA ILE A 50 6.80 -21.94 7.43
C ILE A 50 7.91 -22.00 6.38
N ASP A 51 8.13 -23.16 5.83
CA ASP A 51 9.17 -23.37 4.80
C ASP A 51 8.87 -22.59 3.52
N THR A 52 7.65 -22.73 3.01
CA THR A 52 7.24 -22.04 1.77
C THR A 52 5.79 -21.57 1.90
N LEU A 53 5.54 -20.31 1.53
CA LEU A 53 4.21 -19.75 1.36
C LEU A 53 3.97 -19.52 -0.14
N THR A 54 2.98 -20.21 -0.69
CA THR A 54 2.60 -20.07 -2.09
C THR A 54 1.40 -19.14 -2.24
N VAL A 55 1.58 -18.05 -2.99
CA VAL A 55 0.58 -16.98 -3.16
C VAL A 55 0.13 -16.92 -4.61
N GLY A 56 -1.16 -17.16 -4.86
CA GLY A 56 -1.74 -17.00 -6.20
C GLY A 56 -2.05 -15.53 -6.50
N THR A 57 -1.79 -15.11 -7.73
CA THR A 57 -2.18 -13.79 -8.24
C THR A 57 -2.48 -13.83 -9.73
N THR A 58 -3.37 -12.91 -10.16
CA THR A 58 -3.67 -12.67 -11.58
C THR A 58 -2.97 -11.41 -12.12
N ALA A 59 -2.06 -10.81 -11.34
CA ALA A 59 -1.29 -9.67 -11.79
C ALA A 59 -0.44 -10.04 -13.03
N SER A 60 -0.46 -9.20 -14.06
CA SER A 60 0.41 -9.37 -15.24
C SER A 60 1.75 -8.75 -14.94
N ILE A 61 2.76 -9.59 -14.73
CA ILE A 61 4.14 -9.15 -14.43
C ILE A 61 5.02 -9.56 -15.60
N GLU A 62 5.58 -8.56 -16.28
CA GLU A 62 6.42 -8.75 -17.45
C GLU A 62 7.91 -8.79 -17.09
N THR A 63 8.30 -8.00 -16.10
CA THR A 63 9.66 -7.92 -15.56
C THR A 63 9.62 -7.79 -14.04
N ALA A 64 10.64 -8.28 -13.36
CA ALA A 64 10.75 -8.21 -11.92
C ALA A 64 11.88 -7.23 -11.55
N VAL A 65 11.66 -5.96 -11.88
CA VAL A 65 12.60 -4.86 -11.62
C VAL A 65 11.88 -3.69 -10.96
N PHE A 66 12.60 -2.91 -10.19
CA PHE A 66 12.11 -1.67 -9.58
C PHE A 66 11.59 -0.71 -10.65
N GLY A 67 10.41 -0.12 -10.42
CA GLY A 67 9.73 0.78 -11.35
C GLY A 67 8.74 0.08 -12.31
N GLU A 68 8.67 -1.26 -12.32
CA GLU A 68 7.59 -1.97 -13.00
C GLU A 68 6.38 -2.04 -12.06
N TYR A 69 5.29 -1.37 -12.43
CA TYR A 69 4.15 -1.08 -11.52
C TYR A 69 3.57 -2.32 -10.83
N ASN A 70 3.31 -3.40 -11.58
CA ASN A 70 2.69 -4.59 -10.99
C ASN A 70 3.68 -5.36 -10.09
N PHE A 71 4.96 -5.37 -10.48
CA PHE A 71 6.02 -5.95 -9.66
C PHE A 71 6.20 -5.15 -8.37
N ASP A 72 6.30 -3.83 -8.46
CA ASP A 72 6.45 -2.94 -7.30
C ASP A 72 5.28 -3.09 -6.31
N MET A 73 4.06 -3.27 -6.81
CA MET A 73 2.90 -3.53 -5.95
C MET A 73 3.00 -4.85 -5.20
N LEU A 74 3.52 -5.89 -5.86
CA LEU A 74 3.73 -7.22 -5.28
C LEU A 74 4.92 -7.23 -4.31
N ALA A 75 5.99 -6.53 -4.65
CA ALA A 75 7.24 -6.46 -3.88
C ALA A 75 7.13 -5.54 -2.65
N SER A 76 6.13 -4.63 -2.64
CA SER A 76 5.95 -3.66 -1.55
C SER A 76 5.69 -4.35 -0.21
N GLY A 77 6.53 -4.07 0.77
CA GLY A 77 6.50 -4.71 2.09
C GLY A 77 7.12 -6.12 2.12
N VAL A 78 7.45 -6.69 0.96
CA VAL A 78 8.15 -7.98 0.82
C VAL A 78 9.65 -7.75 0.65
N SER A 79 10.07 -7.20 -0.48
CA SER A 79 11.48 -6.86 -0.74
C SER A 79 11.73 -5.35 -0.73
N GLU A 80 10.76 -4.57 -1.12
CA GLU A 80 10.82 -3.11 -1.16
C GLU A 80 10.03 -2.52 -0.01
N LEU A 81 10.66 -1.68 0.81
CA LEU A 81 10.00 -1.06 1.94
C LEU A 81 9.60 0.38 1.64
N PRO A 82 8.32 0.72 1.85
CA PRO A 82 7.92 2.11 2.03
C PRO A 82 8.42 2.65 3.38
N LEU A 83 8.45 3.97 3.53
CA LEU A 83 8.89 4.59 4.79
C LEU A 83 7.98 4.22 5.95
N VAL A 84 6.68 4.18 5.70
CA VAL A 84 5.64 3.88 6.70
C VAL A 84 4.59 2.95 6.08
N TYR A 85 3.83 2.25 6.92
CA TYR A 85 2.63 1.55 6.50
C TYR A 85 1.40 2.05 7.25
N GLN A 86 0.22 1.84 6.69
CA GLN A 86 -1.04 2.12 7.34
C GLN A 86 -1.74 0.81 7.68
N ASP A 87 -2.17 0.67 8.93
CA ASP A 87 -2.89 -0.52 9.38
C ASP A 87 -4.37 -0.51 8.97
N THR A 88 -5.09 -1.59 9.30
CA THR A 88 -6.52 -1.74 8.99
C THR A 88 -7.44 -0.79 9.75
N LYS A 89 -6.92 -0.06 10.75
CA LYS A 89 -7.65 0.98 11.49
C LYS A 89 -7.38 2.37 10.93
N GLY A 90 -6.47 2.48 9.95
CA GLY A 90 -6.04 3.74 9.37
C GLY A 90 -4.91 4.43 10.13
N GLU A 91 -4.29 3.76 11.10
CA GLU A 91 -3.17 4.29 11.86
C GLU A 91 -1.85 4.08 11.10
N TYR A 92 -0.98 5.09 11.10
CA TYR A 92 0.32 5.01 10.44
C TYR A 92 1.38 4.50 11.42
N HIS A 93 2.20 3.59 10.92
CA HIS A 93 3.28 2.97 11.69
C HIS A 93 4.60 3.06 10.93
N PRO A 94 5.73 3.22 11.65
CA PRO A 94 7.06 3.12 11.05
C PRO A 94 7.29 1.76 10.37
N LEU A 95 7.88 1.78 9.17
CA LEU A 95 8.34 0.56 8.50
C LEU A 95 9.84 0.65 8.22
N LEU A 96 10.29 1.46 7.25
CA LEU A 96 11.71 1.75 7.04
C LEU A 96 12.17 2.92 7.90
N ALA A 97 11.31 3.91 8.16
CA ALA A 97 11.66 5.10 8.93
C ALA A 97 10.59 5.44 9.98
N ALA A 98 11.02 5.90 11.14
CA ALA A 98 10.17 6.63 12.06
C ALA A 98 9.88 8.03 11.48
N TYR A 99 8.80 8.65 11.93
CA TYR A 99 8.40 9.97 11.42
C TYR A 99 7.97 10.89 12.55
N SER A 100 8.14 12.20 12.34
CA SER A 100 7.65 13.24 13.23
C SER A 100 7.34 14.52 12.47
N THR A 101 6.39 15.29 13.01
CA THR A 101 6.08 16.66 12.59
C THR A 101 5.41 17.41 13.73
N GLU A 102 5.64 18.73 13.81
CA GLU A 102 4.94 19.59 14.78
C GLU A 102 3.85 20.43 14.12
N ASP A 103 4.00 20.70 12.81
CA ASP A 103 3.20 21.69 12.09
C ASP A 103 2.59 21.15 10.78
N ALA A 104 2.79 19.88 10.48
CA ALA A 104 2.45 19.24 9.20
C ALA A 104 3.08 19.92 7.97
N ALA A 105 4.00 20.87 8.19
CA ALA A 105 4.76 21.54 7.13
C ALA A 105 6.15 20.91 6.98
N THR A 106 6.83 20.65 8.08
CA THR A 106 8.12 19.96 8.06
C THR A 106 7.96 18.56 8.64
N TRP A 107 8.30 17.56 7.83
CA TRP A 107 8.27 16.15 8.20
C TRP A 107 9.69 15.62 8.29
N THR A 108 10.02 15.03 9.44
CA THR A 108 11.29 14.35 9.65
C THR A 108 11.10 12.85 9.62
N TYR A 109 11.90 12.18 8.78
CA TYR A 109 11.94 10.72 8.67
C TYR A 109 13.30 10.24 9.14
N THR A 110 13.33 9.35 10.13
CA THR A 110 14.54 8.77 10.71
C THR A 110 14.59 7.28 10.41
N ILE A 111 15.60 6.84 9.66
CA ILE A 111 15.82 5.42 9.33
C ILE A 111 15.89 4.61 10.63
N GLN A 112 15.21 3.48 10.67
CA GLN A 112 15.21 2.60 11.84
C GLN A 112 16.60 1.94 12.01
N ASP A 113 16.97 1.70 13.26
CA ASP A 113 18.26 1.12 13.60
C ASP A 113 18.48 -0.24 12.93
N GLY A 114 19.70 -0.46 12.44
CA GLY A 114 20.14 -1.72 11.85
C GLY A 114 19.60 -2.01 10.43
N MET A 115 18.94 -1.04 9.80
CA MET A 115 18.48 -1.21 8.42
C MET A 115 19.67 -1.16 7.46
N THR A 116 19.79 -2.24 6.67
CA THR A 116 20.81 -2.37 5.62
C THR A 116 20.17 -2.84 4.31
N TRP A 117 20.83 -2.55 3.23
CA TRP A 117 20.57 -3.19 1.94
C TRP A 117 21.00 -4.67 1.99
N SER A 118 20.49 -5.47 1.09
CA SER A 118 20.76 -6.92 1.05
C SER A 118 22.21 -7.27 0.72
N ASP A 119 22.98 -6.35 0.13
CA ASP A 119 24.44 -6.45 -0.05
C ASP A 119 25.24 -6.08 1.20
N GLY A 120 24.60 -5.46 2.19
CA GLY A 120 25.19 -5.09 3.48
C GLY A 120 25.52 -3.63 3.65
N GLU A 121 25.36 -2.80 2.61
CA GLU A 121 25.50 -1.34 2.75
C GLU A 121 24.38 -0.78 3.66
N PRO A 122 24.66 0.26 4.47
CA PRO A 122 23.65 0.85 5.34
C PRO A 122 22.58 1.59 4.51
N VAL A 123 21.31 1.51 4.94
CA VAL A 123 20.27 2.40 4.43
C VAL A 123 20.40 3.75 5.13
N THR A 124 20.43 4.82 4.36
CA THR A 124 20.64 6.18 4.87
C THR A 124 19.58 7.17 4.37
N ALA A 125 19.55 8.35 4.96
CA ALA A 125 18.70 9.45 4.50
C ALA A 125 19.10 9.96 3.10
N GLU A 126 20.33 9.70 2.66
CA GLU A 126 20.76 10.01 1.28
C GLU A 126 20.04 9.13 0.24
N ASP A 127 19.68 7.90 0.58
CA ASP A 127 18.89 7.03 -0.30
C ASP A 127 17.48 7.62 -0.51
N ILE A 128 16.88 8.17 0.56
CA ILE A 128 15.58 8.86 0.46
C ILE A 128 15.69 10.08 -0.46
N LEU A 129 16.71 10.92 -0.23
CA LEU A 129 16.92 12.11 -1.07
C LEU A 129 17.20 11.73 -2.52
N PHE A 130 18.04 10.73 -2.75
CA PHE A 130 18.33 10.21 -4.09
C PHE A 130 17.06 9.76 -4.79
N THR A 131 16.19 9.00 -4.11
CA THR A 131 14.91 8.54 -4.68
C THR A 131 14.01 9.72 -5.08
N LEU A 132 13.88 10.74 -4.22
CA LEU A 132 13.12 11.95 -4.54
C LEU A 132 13.68 12.70 -5.75
N GLN A 133 15.02 12.74 -5.89
CA GLN A 133 15.68 13.37 -7.04
C GLN A 133 15.52 12.53 -8.31
N TYR A 134 15.58 11.21 -8.19
CA TYR A 134 15.32 10.30 -9.29
C TYR A 134 13.89 10.45 -9.82
N ASP A 135 12.90 10.48 -8.91
CA ASP A 135 11.51 10.74 -9.26
C ASP A 135 11.33 12.13 -9.92
N GLN A 136 12.05 13.15 -9.43
CA GLN A 136 12.07 14.49 -10.03
C GLN A 136 12.57 14.43 -11.49
N ALA A 137 13.64 13.70 -11.75
CA ALA A 137 14.18 13.53 -13.10
C ALA A 137 13.22 12.74 -14.03
N ASN A 138 12.32 11.93 -13.45
CA ASN A 138 11.31 11.15 -14.15
C ASN A 138 9.91 11.79 -14.14
N GLY A 139 9.81 13.10 -13.85
CA GLY A 139 8.61 13.90 -14.06
C GLY A 139 7.79 14.19 -12.80
N SER A 140 8.24 13.78 -11.62
CA SER A 140 7.62 14.20 -10.37
C SER A 140 8.02 15.63 -9.99
N ALA A 141 7.09 16.42 -9.43
CA ALA A 141 7.37 17.79 -8.98
C ALA A 141 7.82 17.79 -7.51
N ASN A 142 8.94 17.14 -7.19
CA ASN A 142 9.42 17.06 -5.81
C ASN A 142 10.05 18.38 -5.35
N PHE A 143 11.13 18.84 -5.97
CA PHE A 143 11.87 20.05 -5.58
C PHE A 143 11.72 21.19 -6.61
N GLU A 144 11.29 20.88 -7.82
CA GLU A 144 11.08 21.83 -8.91
C GLU A 144 9.71 21.60 -9.52
N ALA A 145 9.09 22.69 -9.99
CA ALA A 145 7.82 22.61 -10.69
C ALA A 145 7.98 21.84 -12.02
N GLN A 146 6.97 21.06 -12.37
CA GLN A 146 6.91 20.30 -13.60
C GLN A 146 5.81 20.87 -14.52
N THR A 147 6.10 20.95 -15.81
CA THR A 147 5.12 21.37 -16.81
C THR A 147 4.78 20.19 -17.72
N ALA A 148 3.52 19.78 -17.70
CA ALA A 148 3.02 18.72 -18.58
C ALA A 148 2.92 19.17 -20.04
N GLU A 149 2.79 18.23 -20.97
CA GLU A 149 2.67 18.52 -22.41
C GLU A 149 1.47 19.42 -22.76
N ASP A 150 0.39 19.37 -21.98
CA ASP A 150 -0.79 20.22 -22.11
C ASP A 150 -0.60 21.64 -21.54
N GLY A 151 0.61 21.95 -21.03
CA GLY A 151 0.97 23.22 -20.44
C GLY A 151 0.53 23.39 -18.98
N LYS A 152 -0.04 22.36 -18.36
CA LYS A 152 -0.39 22.40 -16.94
C LYS A 152 0.88 22.36 -16.08
N VAL A 153 0.99 23.30 -15.15
CA VAL A 153 2.10 23.37 -14.19
C VAL A 153 1.68 22.68 -12.90
N THR A 154 2.56 21.80 -12.40
CA THR A 154 2.49 21.23 -11.05
C THR A 154 3.61 21.85 -10.24
N GLU A 155 3.27 22.60 -9.20
CA GLU A 155 4.24 23.27 -8.32
C GLU A 155 5.06 22.25 -7.53
N ALA A 156 6.27 22.66 -7.13
CA ALA A 156 7.15 21.85 -6.31
C ALA A 156 6.48 21.45 -4.98
N LYS A 157 6.60 20.19 -4.62
CA LYS A 157 6.04 19.63 -3.38
C LYS A 157 6.84 20.09 -2.15
N TYR A 158 8.17 20.07 -2.26
CA TYR A 158 9.09 20.42 -1.19
C TYR A 158 9.83 21.73 -1.48
N THR A 159 9.93 22.57 -0.48
CA THR A 159 10.67 23.85 -0.52
C THR A 159 11.98 23.79 0.22
N GLY A 160 12.24 22.72 0.98
CA GLY A 160 13.45 22.52 1.72
C GLY A 160 13.70 21.05 2.04
N CYS A 161 14.98 20.71 2.13
CA CYS A 161 15.46 19.39 2.50
C CYS A 161 16.74 19.55 3.33
N THR A 162 16.83 18.87 4.47
CA THR A 162 18.06 18.77 5.28
C THR A 162 18.27 17.34 5.74
N ILE A 163 19.52 16.89 5.72
CA ILE A 163 19.94 15.59 6.24
C ILE A 163 20.75 15.83 7.50
N SER A 164 20.56 14.99 8.52
CA SER A 164 21.34 15.03 9.76
C SER A 164 22.82 14.65 9.55
N ASP A 165 23.72 15.10 10.43
CA ASP A 165 25.15 14.83 10.33
C ASP A 165 25.49 13.34 10.35
N ASP A 166 24.69 12.51 11.00
CA ASP A 166 24.80 11.04 11.04
C ASP A 166 24.18 10.34 9.83
N MET A 167 23.59 11.11 8.90
CA MET A 167 22.90 10.63 7.70
C MET A 167 21.69 9.69 7.97
N MET A 168 21.18 9.66 9.21
CA MET A 168 20.06 8.78 9.56
C MET A 168 18.69 9.46 9.44
N SER A 169 18.64 10.78 9.38
CA SER A 169 17.39 11.53 9.32
C SER A 169 17.37 12.50 8.15
N ILE A 170 16.20 12.62 7.52
CA ILE A 170 15.90 13.63 6.51
C ILE A 170 14.69 14.44 6.95
N SER A 171 14.81 15.77 6.90
CA SER A 171 13.67 16.68 7.12
C SER A 171 13.27 17.32 5.79
N LEU A 172 12.02 17.13 5.43
CA LEU A 172 11.40 17.63 4.19
C LEU A 172 10.38 18.71 4.52
N THR A 173 10.56 19.92 4.01
CA THR A 173 9.62 21.02 4.21
C THR A 173 8.69 21.12 2.99
N LEU A 174 7.40 20.94 3.22
CA LEU A 174 6.36 21.05 2.19
C LEU A 174 6.12 22.51 1.80
N ALA A 175 5.74 22.75 0.54
CA ALA A 175 5.30 24.06 0.07
C ALA A 175 4.03 24.54 0.79
N SER A 176 3.21 23.64 1.28
CA SER A 176 2.04 23.90 2.13
C SER A 176 1.85 22.77 3.15
N PRO A 177 1.46 23.08 4.39
CA PRO A 177 1.20 22.06 5.41
C PRO A 177 0.22 21.00 4.92
N ASN A 178 0.54 19.73 5.11
CA ASN A 178 -0.28 18.62 4.66
C ASN A 178 -0.19 17.42 5.60
N VAL A 179 -1.26 17.15 6.35
CA VAL A 179 -1.37 15.99 7.23
C VAL A 179 -1.43 14.64 6.48
N ARG A 180 -1.73 14.68 5.16
CA ARG A 180 -1.78 13.48 4.32
C ARG A 180 -0.40 13.06 3.78
N GLU A 181 0.67 13.74 4.20
CA GLU A 181 2.01 13.38 3.72
C GLU A 181 2.36 11.93 4.01
N LEU A 182 1.98 11.41 5.18
CA LEU A 182 2.19 10.00 5.51
C LEU A 182 1.50 9.03 4.53
N SER A 183 0.34 9.40 3.98
CA SER A 183 -0.32 8.58 2.96
C SER A 183 0.52 8.45 1.69
N ASN A 184 1.27 9.47 1.32
CA ASN A 184 2.20 9.40 0.18
C ASN A 184 3.38 8.47 0.51
N MET A 185 3.85 8.50 1.76
CA MET A 185 4.99 7.71 2.21
C MET A 185 4.68 6.22 2.38
N THR A 186 3.43 5.80 2.35
CA THR A 186 3.06 4.36 2.29
C THR A 186 3.33 3.72 0.93
N SER A 187 3.52 4.53 -0.11
CA SER A 187 3.84 4.06 -1.46
C SER A 187 5.23 4.48 -1.92
N PHE A 188 5.93 5.28 -1.11
CA PHE A 188 7.28 5.76 -1.43
C PHE A 188 8.30 4.71 -1.05
N ARG A 189 8.84 3.99 -2.04
CA ARG A 189 9.87 2.96 -1.89
C ARG A 189 11.24 3.55 -2.16
N VAL A 190 12.17 3.31 -1.25
CA VAL A 190 13.52 3.88 -1.32
C VAL A 190 14.39 3.04 -2.23
N MET A 191 15.15 3.72 -3.10
CA MET A 191 16.14 3.12 -4.02
C MET A 191 17.54 3.16 -3.39
N PRO A 192 18.36 2.11 -3.58
CA PRO A 192 19.76 2.13 -3.14
C PRO A 192 20.58 3.08 -4.00
N LYS A 193 20.94 4.24 -3.44
CA LYS A 193 21.74 5.28 -4.12
C LYS A 193 23.02 4.68 -4.72
N HIS A 194 23.77 3.89 -3.95
CA HIS A 194 25.05 3.30 -4.38
C HIS A 194 24.92 2.37 -5.58
N VAL A 195 23.71 1.82 -5.84
CA VAL A 195 23.42 0.97 -7.01
C VAL A 195 23.07 1.80 -8.23
N TYR A 196 22.25 2.84 -8.06
CA TYR A 196 21.63 3.54 -9.20
C TYR A 196 22.32 4.87 -9.57
N GLU A 197 23.09 5.48 -8.66
CA GLU A 197 23.71 6.80 -8.89
C GLU A 197 24.65 6.77 -10.09
N GLY A 198 24.43 7.67 -11.05
CA GLY A 198 25.25 7.82 -12.24
C GLY A 198 25.14 6.71 -13.28
N LYS A 199 24.13 5.84 -13.15
CA LYS A 199 23.88 4.76 -14.12
C LYS A 199 22.60 5.03 -14.90
N ASP A 200 22.64 4.84 -16.21
CA ASP A 200 21.45 4.86 -17.07
C ASP A 200 20.64 3.55 -16.94
N THR A 201 21.32 2.45 -16.64
CA THR A 201 20.73 1.12 -16.46
C THR A 201 21.52 0.34 -15.41
N VAL A 202 20.82 -0.56 -14.70
CA VAL A 202 21.40 -1.53 -13.78
C VAL A 202 21.24 -2.94 -14.31
N THR A 203 22.10 -3.86 -13.87
CA THR A 203 21.96 -5.28 -14.20
C THR A 203 20.81 -5.91 -13.39
N ASP A 204 20.32 -7.08 -13.83
CA ASP A 204 19.29 -7.83 -13.09
C ASP A 204 19.75 -8.19 -11.66
N GLU A 205 21.03 -8.41 -11.44
CA GLU A 205 21.62 -8.69 -10.12
C GLU A 205 21.57 -7.45 -9.24
N GLU A 206 21.99 -6.30 -9.75
CA GLU A 206 21.95 -5.01 -9.04
C GLU A 206 20.50 -4.59 -8.72
N ALA A 207 19.55 -4.84 -9.62
CA ALA A 207 18.14 -4.54 -9.40
C ALA A 207 17.48 -5.38 -8.29
N ARG A 208 18.15 -6.45 -7.83
CA ARG A 208 17.69 -7.29 -6.70
C ARG A 208 18.17 -6.80 -5.33
N ILE A 209 19.00 -5.76 -5.29
CA ILE A 209 19.46 -5.16 -4.04
C ILE A 209 18.33 -4.35 -3.43
N THR A 210 17.80 -4.83 -2.31
CA THR A 210 16.62 -4.30 -1.61
C THR A 210 16.86 -4.26 -0.11
N CYS A 211 16.00 -3.60 0.66
CA CYS A 211 16.14 -3.49 2.11
C CYS A 211 15.01 -4.16 2.91
N GLY A 212 14.12 -4.90 2.23
CA GLY A 212 13.01 -5.59 2.87
C GLY A 212 13.37 -6.94 3.52
N PRO A 213 12.40 -7.60 4.18
CA PRO A 213 12.60 -8.90 4.82
C PRO A 213 12.92 -10.04 3.86
N TYR A 214 12.66 -9.86 2.56
CA TYR A 214 12.96 -10.85 1.53
C TYR A 214 13.73 -10.20 0.38
N VAL A 215 14.44 -11.05 -0.38
CA VAL A 215 15.12 -10.70 -1.63
C VAL A 215 14.58 -11.56 -2.77
N LEU A 216 14.52 -11.01 -3.97
CA LEU A 216 14.13 -11.73 -5.17
C LEU A 216 15.17 -12.80 -5.52
N GLU A 217 14.82 -14.07 -5.40
CA GLU A 217 15.65 -15.20 -5.82
C GLU A 217 15.55 -15.41 -7.33
N SER A 218 14.32 -15.50 -7.86
CA SER A 218 14.09 -15.78 -9.27
C SER A 218 12.74 -15.25 -9.76
N PHE A 219 12.71 -14.91 -11.05
CA PHE A 219 11.51 -14.72 -11.84
C PHE A 219 11.54 -15.66 -13.04
N ASN A 220 10.64 -16.63 -13.05
CA ASN A 220 10.48 -17.56 -14.17
C ASN A 220 9.18 -17.27 -14.91
N LYS A 221 9.28 -16.50 -15.99
CA LYS A 221 8.12 -16.10 -16.79
C LYS A 221 7.39 -17.27 -17.46
N GLU A 222 8.11 -18.32 -17.86
CA GLU A 222 7.51 -19.50 -18.51
C GLU A 222 6.72 -20.33 -17.50
N ALA A 223 7.24 -20.52 -16.29
CA ALA A 223 6.55 -21.21 -15.21
C ALA A 223 5.49 -20.32 -14.53
N GLY A 224 5.53 -19.00 -14.78
CA GLY A 224 4.67 -18.03 -14.10
C GLY A 224 4.96 -17.94 -12.60
N THR A 225 6.23 -17.99 -12.18
CA THR A 225 6.60 -17.95 -10.77
C THR A 225 7.57 -16.83 -10.45
N ILE A 226 7.37 -16.18 -9.31
CA ILE A 226 8.28 -15.21 -8.71
C ILE A 226 8.62 -15.72 -7.31
N THR A 227 9.90 -15.94 -7.04
CA THR A 227 10.35 -16.51 -5.77
C THR A 227 11.15 -15.49 -4.98
N PHE A 228 10.77 -15.29 -3.73
CA PHE A 228 11.49 -14.49 -2.76
C PHE A 228 11.99 -15.39 -1.63
N VAL A 229 13.22 -15.15 -1.17
CA VAL A 229 13.83 -15.82 -0.02
C VAL A 229 14.19 -14.80 1.05
N VAL A 230 14.33 -15.26 2.28
CA VAL A 230 14.65 -14.38 3.42
C VAL A 230 15.91 -13.58 3.16
N ASN A 231 15.83 -12.28 3.45
CA ASN A 231 16.99 -11.40 3.53
C ASN A 231 17.66 -11.57 4.89
N GLU A 232 18.79 -12.27 4.95
CA GLU A 232 19.53 -12.48 6.19
C GLU A 232 20.04 -11.19 6.85
N LYS A 233 20.11 -10.09 6.11
CA LYS A 233 20.51 -8.77 6.61
C LYS A 233 19.38 -8.00 7.26
N TYR A 234 18.12 -8.41 7.02
CA TYR A 234 16.98 -7.71 7.62
C TYR A 234 16.93 -7.95 9.14
N PRO A 235 16.81 -6.88 9.96
CA PRO A 235 16.99 -7.01 11.41
C PRO A 235 15.90 -7.81 12.12
N ARG A 236 14.73 -7.92 11.51
CA ARG A 236 13.57 -8.66 12.05
C ARG A 236 13.25 -9.85 11.15
N GLN A 237 13.83 -11.00 11.44
CA GLN A 237 13.66 -12.18 10.61
C GLN A 237 12.19 -12.63 10.54
N PRO A 238 11.64 -12.86 9.34
CA PRO A 238 10.28 -13.37 9.17
C PRO A 238 10.18 -14.86 9.54
N ASN A 239 8.96 -15.33 9.84
CA ASN A 239 8.70 -16.75 10.13
C ASN A 239 8.47 -17.60 8.87
N VAL A 240 8.38 -16.99 7.69
CA VAL A 240 8.26 -17.68 6.40
C VAL A 240 9.61 -17.64 5.73
N GLU A 241 10.18 -18.80 5.36
CA GLU A 241 11.53 -18.84 4.77
C GLU A 241 11.52 -18.46 3.28
N LYS A 242 10.44 -18.82 2.57
CA LYS A 242 10.30 -18.59 1.14
C LYS A 242 8.87 -18.17 0.77
N ILE A 243 8.72 -17.18 -0.09
CA ILE A 243 7.44 -16.79 -0.70
C ILE A 243 7.52 -17.07 -2.19
N VAL A 244 6.55 -17.83 -2.70
CA VAL A 244 6.42 -18.13 -4.14
C VAL A 244 5.10 -17.51 -4.62
N TYR A 245 5.18 -16.51 -5.46
CA TYR A 245 4.01 -16.04 -6.20
C TYR A 245 3.82 -16.88 -7.44
N GLN A 246 2.62 -17.47 -7.57
CA GLN A 246 2.19 -18.19 -8.75
C GLN A 246 1.24 -17.29 -9.57
N LEU A 247 1.63 -17.01 -10.81
CA LEU A 247 0.83 -16.20 -11.74
C LEU A 247 -0.22 -17.06 -12.42
N PHE A 248 -1.47 -16.62 -12.37
CA PHE A 248 -2.60 -17.28 -13.01
C PHE A 248 -3.17 -16.42 -14.14
N GLY A 249 -3.64 -17.05 -15.20
CA GLY A 249 -4.26 -16.36 -16.34
C GLY A 249 -5.66 -15.80 -16.04
N ASN A 250 -6.34 -16.28 -14.99
CA ASN A 250 -7.67 -15.83 -14.56
C ASN A 250 -7.97 -16.25 -13.11
N GLU A 251 -8.99 -15.61 -12.53
CA GLU A 251 -9.42 -15.84 -11.15
C GLU A 251 -10.01 -17.24 -10.92
N ASP A 252 -10.73 -17.82 -11.89
CA ASP A 252 -11.36 -19.14 -11.73
C ASP A 252 -10.31 -20.22 -11.43
N THR A 253 -9.24 -20.24 -12.20
CA THR A 253 -8.14 -21.21 -12.01
C THR A 253 -7.38 -20.96 -10.72
N MET A 254 -7.20 -19.70 -10.33
CA MET A 254 -6.54 -19.32 -9.10
C MET A 254 -7.34 -19.74 -7.85
N TYR A 255 -8.63 -19.47 -7.80
CA TYR A 255 -9.47 -19.88 -6.66
C TYR A 255 -9.66 -21.39 -6.61
N LEU A 256 -9.69 -22.08 -7.76
CA LEU A 256 -9.69 -23.55 -7.77
C LEU A 256 -8.40 -24.12 -7.16
N ALA A 257 -7.24 -23.54 -7.49
CA ALA A 257 -5.95 -23.94 -6.90
C ALA A 257 -5.93 -23.72 -5.38
N LEU A 258 -6.51 -22.61 -4.90
CA LEU A 258 -6.66 -22.36 -3.46
C LEU A 258 -7.52 -23.44 -2.77
N GLN A 259 -8.67 -23.79 -3.35
CA GLN A 259 -9.55 -24.82 -2.80
C GLN A 259 -8.92 -26.23 -2.81
N GLN A 260 -8.05 -26.51 -3.77
CA GLN A 260 -7.30 -27.78 -3.88
C GLN A 260 -6.08 -27.84 -2.96
N GLY A 261 -5.66 -26.69 -2.39
CA GLY A 261 -4.46 -26.60 -1.57
C GLY A 261 -3.17 -26.54 -2.38
N ASP A 262 -3.24 -26.23 -3.68
CA ASP A 262 -2.06 -26.03 -4.54
C ASP A 262 -1.38 -24.68 -4.27
N ILE A 263 -2.12 -23.72 -3.70
CA ILE A 263 -1.63 -22.45 -3.18
C ILE A 263 -2.20 -22.19 -1.77
N ASP A 264 -1.46 -21.45 -0.94
CA ASP A 264 -1.81 -21.20 0.45
C ASP A 264 -2.68 -19.97 0.64
N MET A 265 -2.51 -18.97 -0.22
CA MET A 265 -3.30 -17.73 -0.20
C MET A 265 -3.39 -17.08 -1.57
N VAL A 266 -4.25 -16.08 -1.66
CA VAL A 266 -4.44 -15.27 -2.87
C VAL A 266 -4.10 -13.81 -2.57
N TRP A 267 -3.34 -13.20 -3.46
CA TRP A 267 -3.11 -11.76 -3.50
C TRP A 267 -3.86 -11.17 -4.69
N ALA A 268 -4.96 -10.48 -4.40
CA ALA A 268 -5.80 -9.79 -5.38
C ALA A 268 -5.68 -8.27 -5.18
N TYR A 269 -4.73 -7.67 -5.91
CA TYR A 269 -4.50 -6.24 -5.85
C TYR A 269 -5.73 -5.45 -6.32
N SER A 270 -6.09 -4.42 -5.58
CA SER A 270 -7.13 -3.43 -5.83
C SER A 270 -8.60 -3.88 -5.74
N THR A 271 -8.94 -5.11 -6.06
CA THR A 271 -10.35 -5.54 -6.13
C THR A 271 -10.77 -6.46 -4.97
N GLY A 272 -9.77 -7.04 -4.26
CA GLY A 272 -10.06 -8.10 -3.29
C GLY A 272 -10.70 -9.32 -3.97
N VAL A 273 -11.32 -10.20 -3.19
CA VAL A 273 -12.05 -11.35 -3.70
C VAL A 273 -13.35 -10.89 -4.34
N ALA A 274 -13.57 -11.18 -5.62
CA ALA A 274 -14.79 -10.82 -6.32
C ALA A 274 -16.03 -11.45 -5.65
N GLY A 275 -17.14 -10.69 -5.62
CA GLY A 275 -18.36 -11.10 -4.90
C GLY A 275 -18.90 -12.48 -5.28
N THR A 276 -18.72 -12.89 -6.55
CA THR A 276 -19.10 -14.22 -7.05
C THR A 276 -18.35 -15.38 -6.38
N TYR A 277 -17.15 -15.13 -5.87
CA TYR A 277 -16.33 -16.14 -5.19
C TYR A 277 -16.43 -16.07 -3.67
N GLN A 278 -16.88 -14.94 -3.11
CA GLN A 278 -16.94 -14.76 -1.65
C GLN A 278 -17.82 -15.82 -0.99
N ASP A 279 -19.02 -16.09 -1.52
CA ASP A 279 -19.94 -17.10 -0.97
C ASP A 279 -19.39 -18.52 -1.12
N VAL A 280 -18.72 -18.81 -2.23
CA VAL A 280 -18.12 -20.13 -2.50
C VAL A 280 -16.96 -20.39 -1.55
N LEU A 281 -16.06 -19.43 -1.39
CA LEU A 281 -14.89 -19.55 -0.52
C LEU A 281 -15.29 -19.53 0.96
N ALA A 282 -16.27 -18.73 1.36
CA ALA A 282 -16.77 -18.70 2.73
C ALA A 282 -17.47 -20.02 3.14
N GLY A 283 -17.98 -20.78 2.17
CA GLY A 283 -18.57 -22.10 2.39
C GLY A 283 -17.53 -23.25 2.43
N ASP A 284 -16.29 -23.00 2.06
CA ASP A 284 -15.24 -24.01 2.04
C ASP A 284 -14.56 -24.11 3.42
N ALA A 285 -14.60 -25.30 4.04
CA ALA A 285 -14.05 -25.51 5.37
C ALA A 285 -12.50 -25.39 5.43
N ASN A 286 -11.82 -25.46 4.29
CA ASN A 286 -10.36 -25.36 4.17
C ASN A 286 -9.89 -23.94 3.89
N VAL A 287 -10.80 -22.99 3.61
CA VAL A 287 -10.49 -21.61 3.25
C VAL A 287 -10.95 -20.66 4.34
N SER A 288 -10.08 -19.76 4.77
CA SER A 288 -10.41 -18.63 5.63
C SER A 288 -10.54 -17.36 4.82
N LEU A 289 -11.73 -16.75 4.80
CA LEU A 289 -11.96 -15.46 4.19
C LEU A 289 -11.88 -14.37 5.26
N ILE A 290 -10.85 -13.51 5.17
CA ILE A 290 -10.65 -12.41 6.10
C ILE A 290 -11.08 -11.11 5.42
N ASN A 291 -12.13 -10.49 5.94
CA ASN A 291 -12.55 -9.17 5.50
C ASN A 291 -11.79 -8.10 6.26
N VAL A 292 -10.99 -7.32 5.54
CA VAL A 292 -10.29 -6.16 6.07
C VAL A 292 -11.08 -4.90 5.69
N ALA A 293 -11.43 -4.09 6.68
CA ALA A 293 -12.04 -2.80 6.41
C ALA A 293 -10.97 -1.88 5.79
N ALA A 294 -10.95 -1.78 4.47
CA ALA A 294 -10.05 -0.86 3.78
C ALA A 294 -10.54 0.58 3.97
N ALA A 295 -9.87 1.34 4.82
CA ALA A 295 -10.18 2.76 5.03
C ALA A 295 -9.80 3.66 3.84
N ASN A 296 -9.05 3.16 2.84
CA ASN A 296 -8.27 3.99 1.94
C ASN A 296 -8.76 4.06 0.49
N ALA A 297 -9.76 3.31 0.10
CA ALA A 297 -10.26 3.32 -1.28
C ALA A 297 -11.76 3.66 -1.32
N PRO A 298 -12.14 4.95 -1.20
CA PRO A 298 -13.53 5.34 -1.41
C PRO A 298 -13.93 5.06 -2.86
N ALA A 299 -15.13 4.51 -3.07
CA ALA A 299 -15.70 4.47 -4.39
C ALA A 299 -16.00 5.92 -4.84
N VAL A 300 -15.41 6.33 -5.97
CA VAL A 300 -15.56 7.68 -6.51
C VAL A 300 -16.46 7.63 -7.73
N LEU A 301 -17.52 8.43 -7.72
CA LEU A 301 -18.34 8.69 -8.91
C LEU A 301 -17.86 9.99 -9.55
N ALA A 302 -17.17 9.89 -10.68
CA ALA A 302 -16.68 11.04 -11.43
C ALA A 302 -17.69 11.46 -12.52
N PHE A 303 -18.07 12.74 -12.55
CA PHE A 303 -18.94 13.29 -13.55
C PHE A 303 -18.13 14.09 -14.57
N ASN A 304 -18.39 13.85 -15.86
CA ASN A 304 -17.81 14.69 -16.92
C ASN A 304 -18.60 16.00 -17.03
N ASN A 305 -18.08 17.07 -16.43
CA ASN A 305 -18.67 18.40 -16.47
C ASN A 305 -18.44 19.14 -17.81
N ALA A 306 -17.59 18.62 -18.69
CA ALA A 306 -17.31 19.23 -19.99
C ALA A 306 -18.28 18.76 -21.08
N LYS A 307 -18.99 17.66 -20.89
CA LYS A 307 -19.90 17.07 -21.88
C LYS A 307 -21.10 16.40 -21.23
N GLY A 308 -22.25 16.46 -21.88
CA GLY A 308 -23.46 15.69 -21.52
C GLY A 308 -24.34 16.37 -20.48
N LEU A 309 -25.04 15.57 -19.67
CA LEU A 309 -26.10 16.05 -18.76
C LEU A 309 -25.59 16.89 -17.57
N PHE A 310 -24.28 16.91 -17.31
CA PHE A 310 -23.67 17.59 -16.17
C PHE A 310 -22.92 18.88 -16.58
N THR A 311 -23.08 19.33 -17.80
CA THR A 311 -22.62 20.67 -18.24
C THR A 311 -23.62 21.72 -17.77
N ASN A 312 -23.16 22.72 -17.01
CA ASN A 312 -23.95 23.91 -16.68
C ASN A 312 -23.98 24.87 -17.86
#